data_41d86def0faef92e705c693c815e3619
#
_entry.id   41d86def0faef92e705c693c815e3619
#
_cell.length_a   1.000
_cell.length_b   1.000
_cell.length_c   1.000
_cell.angle_alpha   90.00
_cell.angle_beta   90.00
_cell.angle_gamma   90.00
#
_symmetry.space_group_name_H-M   'P 1'
#
loop_
_entity.id
_entity.type
_entity.pdbx_description
1 polymer ?
#
loop_
_entity_poly.entity_id
_entity_poly.type
_entity_poly.pdbx_seq_one_letter_code
_entity_poly.pdbx_strand_id
1 'polypeptide(L)'
;MTEPLTLLIVEDETLLAEMHAEYIRHIPGFKQIWLAGNLAQARMMIDRFKPGLILLDNYLPDGKGITLLHELMQSRYPGGVVFTTAASDMETVAEAVRSGAFDYLVKPIAYERLGQTLTRY
;
A
#
# COMPACT_ATOMS: atom_id res chain seq x y z
N MET A 1 -8.82 17.93 14.84
CA MET A 1 -7.48 17.36 14.89
C MET A 1 -7.50 15.95 14.32
N THR A 2 -6.63 15.67 13.37
CA THR A 2 -6.61 14.37 12.70
C THR A 2 -5.75 13.39 13.48
N GLU A 3 -6.24 12.18 13.70
CA GLU A 3 -5.43 11.16 14.35
C GLU A 3 -4.25 10.78 13.44
N PRO A 4 -3.07 10.45 14.03
CA PRO A 4 -1.95 9.95 13.23
C PRO A 4 -2.32 8.67 12.51
N LEU A 5 -1.85 8.56 11.28
CA LEU A 5 -2.11 7.40 10.45
C LEU A 5 -1.08 6.30 10.69
N THR A 6 -1.51 5.07 10.46
CA THR A 6 -0.64 3.90 10.44
C THR A 6 -0.57 3.38 9.01
N LEU A 7 0.59 2.86 8.61
CA LEU A 7 0.83 2.44 7.24
C LEU A 7 1.44 1.03 7.21
N LEU A 8 0.92 0.19 6.34
CA LEU A 8 1.55 -1.09 6.01
C LEU A 8 2.08 -1.01 4.58
N ILE A 9 3.36 -1.33 4.39
CA ILE A 9 3.97 -1.44 3.07
C ILE A 9 4.11 -2.92 2.73
N VAL A 10 3.46 -3.36 1.64
CA VAL A 10 3.54 -4.75 1.17
C VAL A 10 4.42 -4.77 -0.07
N GLU A 11 5.67 -5.19 0.10
CA GLU A 11 6.71 -5.17 -0.92
C GLU A 11 7.72 -6.28 -0.60
N ASP A 12 8.00 -7.16 -1.56
CA ASP A 12 8.90 -8.30 -1.32
C ASP A 12 10.38 -7.91 -1.37
N GLU A 13 10.74 -6.84 -2.06
CA GLU A 13 12.11 -6.34 -2.05
C GLU A 13 12.35 -5.56 -0.75
N THR A 14 12.99 -6.20 0.21
CA THR A 14 13.18 -5.64 1.55
C THR A 14 13.86 -4.27 1.52
N LEU A 15 14.92 -4.12 0.74
CA LEU A 15 15.62 -2.83 0.68
C LEU A 15 14.71 -1.72 0.14
N LEU A 16 13.93 -2.03 -0.89
CA LEU A 16 13.00 -1.07 -1.47
C LEU A 16 11.92 -0.67 -0.47
N ALA A 17 11.37 -1.65 0.25
CA ALA A 17 10.39 -1.39 1.30
C ALA A 17 10.95 -0.48 2.39
N GLU A 18 12.19 -0.74 2.81
CA GLU A 18 12.85 0.09 3.82
C GLU A 18 13.12 1.51 3.32
N MET A 19 13.49 1.66 2.06
CA MET A 19 13.69 2.99 1.47
C MET A 19 12.39 3.79 1.44
N HIS A 20 11.27 3.16 1.08
CA HIS A 20 9.97 3.80 1.12
C HIS A 20 9.60 4.20 2.54
N ALA A 21 9.80 3.30 3.50
CA ALA A 21 9.50 3.58 4.91
C ALA A 21 10.31 4.76 5.43
N GLU A 22 11.59 4.82 5.08
CA GLU A 22 12.46 5.92 5.50
C GLU A 22 11.96 7.27 4.96
N TYR A 23 11.59 7.31 3.70
CA TYR A 23 11.02 8.53 3.12
C TYR A 23 9.74 8.94 3.85
N ILE A 24 8.85 7.98 4.08
CA ILE A 24 7.53 8.25 4.67
C ILE A 24 7.64 8.71 6.12
N ARG A 25 8.66 8.25 6.85
CA ARG A 25 8.87 8.70 8.23
C ARG A 25 9.06 10.21 8.35
N HIS A 26 9.51 10.86 7.28
CA HIS A 26 9.70 12.31 7.27
C HIS A 26 8.43 13.07 6.90
N ILE A 27 7.35 12.37 6.56
CA ILE A 27 6.05 12.98 6.25
C ILE A 27 5.25 13.08 7.55
N PRO A 28 4.82 14.29 7.96
CA PRO A 28 4.02 14.43 9.17
C PRO A 28 2.72 13.64 9.09
N GLY A 29 2.30 13.06 10.20
CA GLY A 29 1.01 12.40 10.29
C GLY A 29 1.06 10.88 10.30
N PHE A 30 2.22 10.26 10.05
CA PHE A 30 2.36 8.80 10.10
C PHE A 30 2.97 8.38 11.43
N LYS A 31 2.19 7.64 12.22
CA LYS A 31 2.58 7.22 13.56
C LYS A 31 3.39 5.95 13.55
N GLN A 32 3.03 5.00 12.69
CA GLN A 32 3.61 3.67 12.68
C GLN A 32 3.67 3.15 11.25
N ILE A 33 4.79 2.52 10.88
CA ILE A 33 4.97 1.92 9.57
C ILE A 33 5.39 0.46 9.77
N TRP A 34 4.65 -0.46 9.14
CA TRP A 34 4.98 -1.89 9.15
C TRP A 34 5.33 -2.33 7.74
N LEU A 35 6.16 -3.37 7.64
CA LEU A 35 6.58 -3.95 6.37
C LEU A 35 6.15 -5.41 6.31
N ALA A 36 5.58 -5.81 5.17
CA ALA A 36 5.25 -7.20 4.87
C ALA A 36 5.86 -7.57 3.52
N GLY A 37 6.49 -8.73 3.43
CA GLY A 37 7.16 -9.18 2.21
C GLY A 37 6.32 -10.11 1.34
N ASN A 38 5.13 -10.49 1.77
CA ASN A 38 4.25 -11.36 1.01
C ASN A 38 2.81 -11.20 1.50
N LEU A 39 1.87 -11.85 0.80
CA LEU A 39 0.45 -11.74 1.11
C LEU A 39 0.10 -12.35 2.46
N ALA A 40 0.70 -13.47 2.82
CA ALA A 40 0.41 -14.12 4.10
C ALA A 40 0.76 -13.19 5.27
N GLN A 41 1.94 -12.56 5.23
CA GLN A 41 2.33 -11.59 6.25
C GLN A 41 1.40 -10.38 6.23
N ALA A 42 1.06 -9.90 5.05
CA ALA A 42 0.17 -8.74 4.92
C ALA A 42 -1.18 -9.02 5.54
N ARG A 43 -1.78 -10.17 5.26
CA ARG A 43 -3.08 -10.54 5.84
C ARG A 43 -3.03 -10.61 7.36
N MET A 44 -1.96 -11.22 7.90
CA MET A 44 -1.78 -11.30 9.34
C MET A 44 -1.68 -9.92 9.97
N MET A 45 -0.87 -9.04 9.38
CA MET A 45 -0.66 -7.69 9.90
C MET A 45 -1.89 -6.82 9.78
N ILE A 46 -2.64 -6.95 8.68
CA ILE A 46 -3.89 -6.22 8.50
C ILE A 46 -4.91 -6.64 9.56
N ASP A 47 -5.02 -7.94 9.79
CA ASP A 47 -5.94 -8.45 10.80
C ASP A 47 -5.57 -8.01 12.20
N ARG A 48 -4.27 -8.02 12.51
CA ARG A 48 -3.79 -7.72 13.86
C ARG A 48 -3.69 -6.22 14.14
N PHE A 49 -3.17 -5.44 13.21
CA PHE A 49 -2.83 -4.04 13.45
C PHE A 49 -3.82 -3.05 12.84
N LYS A 50 -4.65 -3.48 11.91
CA LYS A 50 -5.65 -2.62 11.26
C LYS A 50 -5.03 -1.32 10.72
N PRO A 51 -4.00 -1.37 9.84
CA PRO A 51 -3.39 -0.15 9.33
C PRO A 51 -4.41 0.75 8.64
N GLY A 52 -4.24 2.06 8.81
CA GLY A 52 -5.13 3.03 8.20
C GLY A 52 -4.92 3.19 6.71
N LEU A 53 -3.72 2.85 6.23
CA LEU A 53 -3.38 2.91 4.81
C LEU A 53 -2.45 1.75 4.46
N ILE A 54 -2.66 1.16 3.29
CA ILE A 54 -1.85 0.03 2.81
C ILE A 54 -1.25 0.41 1.46
N LEU A 55 0.09 0.38 1.38
CA LEU A 55 0.80 0.54 0.11
C LEU A 55 1.06 -0.87 -0.41
N LEU A 56 0.40 -1.26 -1.49
CA LEU A 56 0.29 -2.65 -1.91
C LEU A 56 0.87 -2.87 -3.31
N ASP A 57 1.93 -3.68 -3.39
CA ASP A 57 2.49 -4.12 -4.66
C ASP A 57 1.65 -5.26 -5.26
N ASN A 58 1.58 -5.33 -6.59
CA ASN A 58 0.81 -6.38 -7.23
C ASN A 58 1.53 -7.72 -7.32
N TYR A 59 2.86 -7.74 -7.50
CA TYR A 59 3.59 -8.99 -7.69
C TYR A 59 4.34 -9.37 -6.43
N LEU A 60 3.84 -10.40 -5.75
CA LEU A 60 4.38 -10.89 -4.49
C LEU A 60 4.71 -12.37 -4.63
N PRO A 61 5.59 -12.92 -3.78
CA PRO A 61 6.02 -14.33 -3.93
C PRO A 61 4.89 -15.34 -3.86
N ASP A 62 3.83 -15.05 -3.10
CA ASP A 62 2.73 -15.97 -2.87
C ASP A 62 1.42 -15.53 -3.52
N GLY A 63 1.46 -14.60 -4.47
CA GLY A 63 0.27 -14.22 -5.22
C GLY A 63 0.27 -12.77 -5.66
N LYS A 64 -0.89 -12.31 -6.09
CA LYS A 64 -1.05 -10.96 -6.61
C LYS A 64 -1.77 -10.06 -5.62
N GLY A 65 -1.27 -8.82 -5.49
CA GLY A 65 -1.87 -7.82 -4.59
C GLY A 65 -3.30 -7.48 -4.94
N ILE A 66 -3.67 -7.54 -6.24
CA ILE A 66 -5.05 -7.26 -6.64
C ILE A 66 -6.04 -8.21 -5.96
N THR A 67 -5.64 -9.44 -5.69
CA THR A 67 -6.47 -10.40 -4.96
C THR A 67 -6.73 -9.90 -3.54
N LEU A 68 -5.69 -9.42 -2.87
CA LEU A 68 -5.84 -8.87 -1.51
C LEU A 68 -6.73 -7.62 -1.53
N LEU A 69 -6.58 -6.75 -2.52
CA LEU A 69 -7.44 -5.59 -2.65
C LEU A 69 -8.91 -6.01 -2.73
N HIS A 70 -9.23 -7.00 -3.55
CA HIS A 70 -10.61 -7.49 -3.68
C HIS A 70 -11.13 -8.04 -2.35
N GLU A 71 -10.30 -8.78 -1.62
CA GLU A 71 -10.67 -9.29 -0.28
C GLU A 71 -11.00 -8.16 0.68
N LEU A 72 -10.18 -7.12 0.68
CA LEU A 72 -10.38 -5.97 1.55
C LEU A 72 -11.67 -5.21 1.21
N MET A 73 -11.93 -5.04 -0.08
CA MET A 73 -13.15 -4.36 -0.51
C MET A 73 -14.40 -5.18 -0.18
N GLN A 74 -14.35 -6.50 -0.35
CA GLN A 74 -15.48 -7.38 0.02
C GLN A 74 -15.76 -7.35 1.50
N SER A 75 -14.74 -7.29 2.33
CA SER A 75 -14.89 -7.23 3.79
C SER A 75 -15.17 -5.82 4.30
N ARG A 76 -15.23 -4.83 3.40
CA ARG A 76 -15.45 -3.43 3.74
C ARG A 76 -14.40 -2.90 4.70
N TYR A 77 -13.14 -3.25 4.43
CA TYR A 77 -12.03 -2.77 5.24
C TYR A 77 -12.03 -1.24 5.27
N PRO A 78 -11.95 -0.61 6.46
CA PRO A 78 -12.08 0.85 6.55
C PRO A 78 -10.85 1.64 6.12
N GLY A 79 -9.68 1.00 6.03
CA GLY A 79 -8.47 1.66 5.60
C GLY A 79 -8.39 1.82 4.08
N GLY A 80 -7.53 2.71 3.61
CA GLY A 80 -7.31 2.93 2.19
C GLY A 80 -6.20 2.03 1.63
N VAL A 81 -6.22 1.86 0.32
CA VAL A 81 -5.17 1.11 -0.39
C VAL A 81 -4.60 1.97 -1.51
N VAL A 82 -3.29 2.13 -1.52
CA VAL A 82 -2.55 2.73 -2.62
C VAL A 82 -1.82 1.59 -3.34
N PHE A 83 -2.15 1.39 -4.60
CA PHE A 83 -1.65 0.25 -5.37
C PHE A 83 -0.36 0.63 -6.10
N THR A 84 0.67 -0.22 -6.05
CA THR A 84 1.90 0.03 -6.80
C THR A 84 2.07 -1.02 -7.89
N THR A 85 2.55 -0.62 -9.06
CA THR A 85 2.60 -1.51 -10.21
C THR A 85 3.66 -1.08 -11.22
N ALA A 86 4.07 -2.00 -12.10
CA ALA A 86 4.94 -1.67 -13.21
C ALA A 86 4.16 -0.92 -14.30
N ALA A 87 4.86 -0.07 -15.06
CA ALA A 87 4.25 0.70 -16.15
C ALA A 87 3.59 -0.19 -17.20
N SER A 88 4.06 -1.42 -17.35
CA SER A 88 3.52 -2.38 -18.33
C SER A 88 2.19 -3.00 -17.90
N ASP A 89 1.70 -2.74 -16.69
CA ASP A 89 0.55 -3.42 -16.11
C ASP A 89 -0.64 -2.49 -15.88
N MET A 90 -0.94 -1.67 -16.85
CA MET A 90 -1.99 -0.65 -16.73
C MET A 90 -3.41 -1.24 -16.65
N GLU A 91 -3.61 -2.47 -17.14
CA GLU A 91 -4.91 -3.13 -17.00
C GLU A 91 -5.20 -3.42 -15.52
N THR A 92 -4.19 -3.87 -14.78
CA THR A 92 -4.33 -4.11 -13.35
C THR A 92 -4.57 -2.80 -12.59
N VAL A 93 -3.92 -1.72 -13.01
CA VAL A 93 -4.17 -0.40 -12.44
C VAL A 93 -5.63 0.00 -12.60
N ALA A 94 -6.16 -0.14 -13.80
CA ALA A 94 -7.56 0.19 -14.07
C ALA A 94 -8.50 -0.65 -13.21
N GLU A 95 -8.22 -1.93 -13.07
CA GLU A 95 -9.00 -2.82 -12.20
C GLU A 95 -8.93 -2.38 -10.74
N ALA A 96 -7.74 -2.05 -10.25
CA ALA A 96 -7.55 -1.63 -8.87
C ALA A 96 -8.35 -0.36 -8.56
N VAL A 97 -8.30 0.63 -9.43
CA VAL A 97 -9.04 1.88 -9.26
C VAL A 97 -10.54 1.61 -9.27
N ARG A 98 -11.03 0.82 -10.23
CA ARG A 98 -12.46 0.46 -10.29
C ARG A 98 -12.92 -0.31 -9.05
N SER A 99 -12.00 -1.10 -8.46
CA SER A 99 -12.32 -1.92 -7.29
C SER A 99 -12.25 -1.16 -5.97
N GLY A 100 -11.81 0.10 -5.98
CA GLY A 100 -11.85 0.94 -4.79
C GLY A 100 -10.51 1.37 -4.22
N ALA A 101 -9.40 1.15 -4.92
CA ALA A 101 -8.10 1.67 -4.47
C ALA A 101 -8.17 3.20 -4.40
N PHE A 102 -7.58 3.77 -3.35
CA PHE A 102 -7.54 5.22 -3.17
C PHE A 102 -6.73 5.90 -4.28
N ASP A 103 -5.60 5.29 -4.66
CA ASP A 103 -4.72 5.83 -5.70
C ASP A 103 -3.81 4.69 -6.17
N TYR A 104 -3.00 4.99 -7.18
CA TYR A 104 -1.98 4.06 -7.66
C TYR A 104 -0.68 4.82 -7.92
N LEU A 105 0.44 4.09 -7.89
CA LEU A 105 1.76 4.61 -8.19
C LEU A 105 2.46 3.66 -9.14
N VAL A 106 3.14 4.21 -10.15
CA VAL A 106 3.86 3.42 -11.15
C VAL A 106 5.34 3.33 -10.75
N LYS A 107 5.89 2.12 -10.80
CA LYS A 107 7.31 1.89 -10.48
C LYS A 107 8.21 2.32 -11.66
N PRO A 108 9.39 2.86 -11.41
CA PRO A 108 9.94 3.21 -10.09
C PRO A 108 9.19 4.39 -9.48
N ILE A 109 8.91 4.30 -8.18
CA ILE A 109 8.08 5.29 -7.52
C ILE A 109 8.87 6.59 -7.32
N ALA A 110 8.34 7.69 -7.87
CA ALA A 110 8.89 9.02 -7.60
C ALA A 110 8.41 9.46 -6.21
N TYR A 111 9.33 9.79 -5.32
CA TYR A 111 8.97 10.12 -3.94
C TYR A 111 8.11 11.37 -3.84
N GLU A 112 8.29 12.33 -4.75
CA GLU A 112 7.39 13.48 -4.80
C GLU A 112 5.94 13.04 -5.03
N ARG A 113 5.72 12.13 -5.96
CA ARG A 113 4.38 11.61 -6.26
C ARG A 113 3.83 10.80 -5.08
N LEU A 114 4.67 10.00 -4.43
CA LEU A 114 4.30 9.26 -3.22
C LEU A 114 3.85 10.22 -2.12
N GLY A 115 4.64 11.27 -1.88
CA GLY A 115 4.31 12.27 -0.87
C GLY A 115 2.99 12.96 -1.15
N GLN A 116 2.72 13.32 -2.40
CA GLN A 116 1.46 13.94 -2.79
C GLN A 116 0.28 13.01 -2.50
N THR A 117 0.39 11.74 -2.87
CA THR A 117 -0.66 10.75 -2.62
C THR A 117 -0.93 10.57 -1.14
N LEU A 118 0.12 10.42 -0.34
CA LEU A 118 -0.04 10.19 1.10
C LEU A 118 -0.59 11.43 1.81
N THR A 119 -0.21 12.61 1.36
CA THR A 119 -0.70 13.86 1.94
C THR A 119 -2.19 14.06 1.68
N ARG A 120 -2.70 13.60 0.53
CA ARG A 120 -4.11 13.70 0.19
C ARG A 120 -4.99 12.74 0.99
N TYR A 121 -4.42 11.68 1.50
CA TYR A 121 -5.17 10.71 2.27
C TYR A 121 -5.38 11.23 3.70
#